data_0f333caf28157f5f5653d462d38f5f0e
#
_entry.id   0f333caf28157f5f5653d462d38f5f0e
#
_cell.length_a   1.000
_cell.length_b   1.000
_cell.length_c   1.000
_cell.angle_alpha   90.00
_cell.angle_beta   90.00
_cell.angle_gamma   90.00
#
_symmetry.space_group_name_H-M   'P 1'
#
loop_
_entity.id
_entity.type
_entity.pdbx_description
1 polymer ?
#
loop_
_entity_poly.entity_id
_entity_poly.type
_entity_poly.pdbx_seq_one_letter_code
_entity_poly.pdbx_strand_id
1 'polypeptide(L)'
;MTNTLFQNILPEDIPVMLKRLNAYTKFYQKEEYIKHAGDPADFIGIIESGSVHILQDDYYGNRNITASIPPDSLFGEAFACAGIPYLPVDIVAAEDCTVMFLNGKTLLNTCDNSCTFHHTLIRNLLGIVAQKNMYLNQKIKYLSLIHI
;
A
#
# COMPACT_ATOMS: atom_id res chain seq x y z
N MET A 1 14.26 -5.45 8.03
CA MET A 1 13.08 -5.25 7.18
C MET A 1 13.47 -5.49 5.72
N THR A 2 12.79 -6.42 5.07
CA THR A 2 13.19 -6.93 3.76
C THR A 2 12.22 -6.55 2.63
N ASN A 3 11.34 -5.55 2.88
CA ASN A 3 10.37 -5.14 1.88
C ASN A 3 11.05 -4.50 0.67
N THR A 4 10.51 -4.76 -0.51
CA THR A 4 11.03 -4.21 -1.78
C THR A 4 11.10 -2.68 -1.78
N LEU A 5 10.21 -2.02 -1.03
CA LEU A 5 10.22 -0.57 -0.91
C LEU A 5 11.54 -0.04 -0.35
N PHE A 6 12.20 -0.81 0.49
CA PHE A 6 13.46 -0.42 1.13
C PHE A 6 14.69 -0.97 0.42
N GLN A 7 14.51 -1.56 -0.75
CA GLN A 7 15.61 -2.12 -1.53
C GLN A 7 16.62 -1.02 -1.92
N ASN A 8 17.91 -1.35 -1.81
CA ASN A 8 19.02 -0.45 -2.13
C ASN A 8 19.13 0.78 -1.19
N ILE A 9 18.45 0.74 -0.05
CA ILE A 9 18.61 1.73 1.01
C ILE A 9 19.53 1.11 2.05
N LEU A 10 20.53 1.88 2.49
CA LEU A 10 21.48 1.39 3.50
C LEU A 10 20.74 1.07 4.80
N PRO A 11 21.05 -0.06 5.46
CA PRO A 11 20.37 -0.43 6.71
C PRO A 11 20.44 0.66 7.78
N GLU A 12 21.52 1.43 7.82
CA GLU A 12 21.72 2.53 8.77
C GLU A 12 20.78 3.71 8.47
N ASP A 13 20.32 3.87 7.23
CA ASP A 13 19.43 4.97 6.83
C ASP A 13 17.96 4.63 7.08
N ILE A 14 17.60 3.36 7.22
CA ILE A 14 16.21 2.93 7.38
C ILE A 14 15.57 3.52 8.62
N PRO A 15 16.17 3.46 9.83
CA PRO A 15 15.54 4.05 11.01
C PRO A 15 15.31 5.56 10.89
N VAL A 16 16.25 6.29 10.29
CA VAL A 16 16.14 7.73 10.07
C VAL A 16 14.99 8.03 9.11
N MET A 17 14.90 7.26 8.04
CA MET A 17 13.85 7.39 7.04
C MET A 17 12.47 7.12 7.64
N LEU A 18 12.32 6.04 8.39
CA LEU A 18 11.05 5.69 9.03
C LEU A 18 10.58 6.78 9.97
N LYS A 19 11.49 7.39 10.72
CA LYS A 19 11.17 8.49 11.61
C LYS A 19 10.67 9.71 10.83
N ARG A 20 11.30 10.03 9.71
CA ARG A 20 10.88 11.16 8.85
C ARG A 20 9.53 10.91 8.20
N LEU A 21 9.20 9.67 7.91
CA LEU A 21 7.92 9.28 7.32
C LEU A 21 6.83 9.08 8.37
N ASN A 22 7.10 9.39 9.63
CA ASN A 22 6.17 9.19 10.74
C ASN A 22 5.65 7.75 10.79
N ALA A 23 6.54 6.80 10.54
CA ALA A 23 6.19 5.38 10.51
C ALA A 23 5.72 4.91 11.88
N TYR A 24 4.65 4.13 11.89
CA TYR A 24 4.20 3.44 13.10
C TYR A 24 3.64 2.07 12.72
N THR A 25 3.74 1.15 13.67
CA THR A 25 3.28 -0.23 13.48
C THR A 25 2.07 -0.47 14.35
N LYS A 26 1.07 -1.16 13.81
CA LYS A 26 -0.15 -1.49 14.54
C LYS A 26 -0.55 -2.94 14.24
N PHE A 27 -1.04 -3.63 15.27
CA PHE A 27 -1.55 -4.99 15.16
C PHE A 27 -3.05 -4.97 15.00
N TYR A 28 -3.58 -5.87 14.13
CA TYR A 28 -5.00 -6.03 13.90
C TYR A 28 -5.36 -7.50 14.01
N GLN A 29 -6.49 -7.78 14.63
CA GLN A 29 -7.05 -9.13 14.70
C GLN A 29 -7.82 -9.43 13.42
N LYS A 30 -7.96 -10.72 13.11
CA LYS A 30 -8.76 -11.17 11.96
C LYS A 30 -10.14 -10.51 11.97
N GLU A 31 -10.57 -10.04 10.80
CA GLU A 31 -11.84 -9.36 10.55
C GLU A 31 -11.94 -7.95 11.12
N GLU A 32 -10.89 -7.46 11.76
CA GLU A 32 -10.85 -6.08 12.24
C GLU A 32 -10.64 -5.12 11.07
N TYR A 33 -11.38 -4.00 11.06
CA TYR A 33 -11.21 -2.97 10.03
C TYR A 33 -9.93 -2.18 10.28
N ILE A 34 -9.09 -2.14 9.27
CA ILE A 34 -7.83 -1.36 9.30
C ILE A 34 -8.14 0.07 8.91
N LYS A 35 -8.93 0.25 7.86
CA LYS A 35 -9.40 1.54 7.37
C LYS A 35 -10.82 1.37 6.84
N HIS A 36 -11.60 2.45 6.89
CA HIS A 36 -12.94 2.49 6.35
C HIS A 36 -13.00 3.40 5.12
N ALA A 37 -13.92 3.11 4.21
CA ALA A 37 -14.24 4.05 3.13
C ALA A 37 -14.57 5.42 3.73
N GLY A 38 -14.01 6.48 3.18
CA GLY A 38 -14.15 7.83 3.71
C GLY A 38 -13.00 8.27 4.63
N ASP A 39 -12.18 7.34 5.09
CA ASP A 39 -10.98 7.71 5.84
C ASP A 39 -9.96 8.42 4.94
N PRO A 40 -9.08 9.28 5.50
CA PRO A 40 -8.04 9.91 4.69
C PRO A 40 -7.16 8.89 3.98
N ALA A 41 -6.86 9.15 2.71
CA ALA A 41 -6.06 8.26 1.86
C ALA A 41 -4.60 8.72 1.75
N ASP A 42 -4.05 9.28 2.82
CA ASP A 42 -2.72 9.87 2.86
C ASP A 42 -1.67 8.95 3.47
N PHE A 43 -1.88 7.65 3.42
CA PHE A 43 -0.98 6.67 4.02
C PHE A 43 -0.54 5.64 2.98
N ILE A 44 0.57 4.98 3.28
CA ILE A 44 1.00 3.77 2.60
C ILE A 44 1.17 2.70 3.67
N GLY A 45 0.47 1.58 3.52
CA GLY A 45 0.57 0.46 4.44
C GLY A 45 1.52 -0.60 3.93
N ILE A 46 2.30 -1.17 4.83
CA ILE A 46 3.17 -2.31 4.55
C ILE A 46 2.75 -3.45 5.46
N ILE A 47 2.42 -4.59 4.90
CA ILE A 47 2.03 -5.76 5.67
C ILE A 47 3.28 -6.49 6.11
N GLU A 48 3.60 -6.43 7.40
CA GLU A 48 4.76 -7.14 7.95
C GLU A 48 4.46 -8.62 8.17
N SER A 49 3.24 -8.92 8.60
CA SER A 49 2.76 -10.29 8.77
C SER A 49 1.26 -10.33 8.55
N GLY A 50 0.75 -11.48 8.13
CA GLY A 50 -0.66 -11.66 7.85
C GLY A 50 -1.05 -11.20 6.45
N SER A 51 -2.33 -10.94 6.26
CA SER A 51 -2.85 -10.47 4.97
C SER A 51 -4.08 -9.59 5.19
N VAL A 52 -4.43 -8.79 4.19
CA VAL A 52 -5.60 -7.91 4.24
C VAL A 52 -6.46 -8.10 3.01
N HIS A 53 -7.75 -7.80 3.16
CA HIS A 53 -8.71 -7.76 2.05
C HIS A 53 -9.12 -6.32 1.80
N ILE A 54 -9.18 -5.95 0.52
CA ILE A 54 -9.78 -4.70 0.07
C ILE A 54 -11.22 -5.01 -0.29
N LEU A 55 -12.17 -4.30 0.33
CA LEU A 55 -13.60 -4.52 0.13
C LEU A 55 -14.23 -3.32 -0.53
N GLN A 56 -15.11 -3.57 -1.47
CA GLN A 56 -15.86 -2.52 -2.16
C GLN A 56 -17.30 -2.96 -2.33
N ASP A 57 -18.24 -2.02 -2.07
CA ASP A 57 -19.64 -2.28 -2.32
C ASP A 57 -19.93 -2.11 -3.82
N ASP A 58 -20.69 -3.03 -4.39
CA ASP A 58 -21.10 -2.93 -5.78
C ASP A 58 -22.32 -2.01 -5.91
N TYR A 59 -22.79 -1.83 -7.14
CA TYR A 59 -23.95 -0.99 -7.44
C TYR A 59 -25.21 -1.44 -6.71
N TYR A 60 -25.32 -2.75 -6.42
CA TYR A 60 -26.49 -3.33 -5.76
C TYR A 60 -26.34 -3.42 -4.24
N GLY A 61 -25.28 -2.86 -3.69
CA GLY A 61 -25.01 -2.90 -2.25
C GLY A 61 -24.36 -4.19 -1.78
N ASN A 62 -23.99 -5.10 -2.67
CA ASN A 62 -23.27 -6.32 -2.32
C ASN A 62 -21.82 -6.00 -2.03
N ARG A 63 -21.27 -6.63 -1.00
CA ARG A 63 -19.89 -6.41 -0.59
C ARG A 63 -18.98 -7.42 -1.26
N ASN A 64 -18.00 -6.93 -2.00
CA ASN A 64 -17.08 -7.77 -2.77
C ASN A 64 -15.65 -7.55 -2.32
N ILE A 65 -14.89 -8.65 -2.28
CA ILE A 65 -13.45 -8.59 -2.09
C ILE A 65 -12.84 -8.27 -3.46
N THR A 66 -12.26 -7.07 -3.60
CA THR A 66 -11.65 -6.66 -4.86
C THR A 66 -10.18 -7.05 -4.93
N ALA A 67 -9.53 -7.24 -3.78
CA ALA A 67 -8.13 -7.65 -3.75
C ALA A 67 -7.80 -8.31 -2.43
N SER A 68 -6.87 -9.27 -2.47
CA SER A 68 -6.23 -9.86 -1.30
C SER A 68 -4.76 -9.48 -1.35
N ILE A 69 -4.26 -8.89 -0.27
CA ILE A 69 -2.90 -8.37 -0.22
C ILE A 69 -2.09 -9.27 0.72
N PRO A 70 -1.04 -9.94 0.19
CA PRO A 70 -0.23 -10.87 1.00
C PRO A 70 0.80 -10.15 1.86
N PRO A 71 1.50 -10.89 2.75
CA PRO A 71 2.62 -10.33 3.52
C PRO A 71 3.69 -9.72 2.61
N ASP A 72 4.41 -8.74 3.14
CA ASP A 72 5.49 -8.01 2.47
C ASP A 72 5.03 -7.14 1.32
N SER A 73 3.72 -6.99 1.13
CA SER A 73 3.16 -6.14 0.08
C SER A 73 2.65 -4.82 0.64
N LEU A 74 2.50 -3.84 -0.25
CA LEU A 74 1.96 -2.53 0.07
C LEU A 74 0.47 -2.49 -0.20
N PHE A 75 -0.24 -1.64 0.54
CA PHE A 75 -1.62 -1.29 0.22
C PHE A 75 -1.83 0.22 0.45
N GLY A 76 -2.81 0.78 -0.25
CA GLY A 76 -3.14 2.20 -0.15
C GLY A 76 -2.24 3.11 -0.98
N GLU A 77 -1.15 2.59 -1.55
CA GLU A 77 -0.17 3.38 -2.30
C GLU A 77 -0.78 3.98 -3.57
N ALA A 78 -1.70 3.27 -4.22
CA ALA A 78 -2.35 3.78 -5.43
C ALA A 78 -3.16 5.03 -5.14
N PHE A 79 -3.89 5.04 -4.04
CA PHE A 79 -4.71 6.19 -3.64
C PHE A 79 -3.85 7.37 -3.21
N ALA A 80 -2.79 7.12 -2.44
CA ALA A 80 -1.86 8.16 -2.03
C ALA A 80 -1.16 8.78 -3.24
N CYS A 81 -0.66 7.96 -4.16
CA CYS A 81 0.02 8.44 -5.37
C CYS A 81 -0.92 9.20 -6.30
N ALA A 82 -2.18 8.80 -6.37
CA ALA A 82 -3.18 9.47 -7.20
C ALA A 82 -3.69 10.77 -6.58
N GLY A 83 -3.35 11.06 -5.33
CA GLY A 83 -3.79 12.27 -4.65
C GLY A 83 -5.27 12.26 -4.28
N ILE A 84 -5.87 11.08 -4.15
CA ILE A 84 -7.26 10.93 -3.75
C ILE A 84 -7.37 11.28 -2.27
N PRO A 85 -8.29 12.21 -1.88
CA PRO A 85 -8.34 12.67 -0.49
C PRO A 85 -8.91 11.64 0.47
N TYR A 86 -9.86 10.80 0.02
CA TYR A 86 -10.53 9.83 0.88
C TYR A 86 -10.56 8.46 0.23
N LEU A 87 -10.47 7.41 1.05
CA LEU A 87 -10.51 6.03 0.55
C LEU A 87 -11.90 5.71 -0.02
N PRO A 88 -11.94 5.12 -1.22
CA PRO A 88 -13.21 4.64 -1.80
C PRO A 88 -13.53 3.20 -1.39
N VAL A 89 -12.71 2.58 -0.55
CA VAL A 89 -12.82 1.16 -0.19
C VAL A 89 -12.62 0.99 1.31
N ASP A 90 -13.04 -0.16 1.84
CA ASP A 90 -12.71 -0.61 3.19
C ASP A 90 -11.52 -1.55 3.12
N ILE A 91 -10.70 -1.54 4.16
CA ILE A 91 -9.54 -2.43 4.28
C ILE A 91 -9.68 -3.20 5.58
N VAL A 92 -9.72 -4.52 5.48
CA VAL A 92 -10.02 -5.43 6.59
C VAL A 92 -8.91 -6.46 6.73
N ALA A 93 -8.53 -6.77 7.97
CA ALA A 93 -7.58 -7.84 8.23
C ALA A 93 -8.20 -9.19 7.85
N ALA A 94 -7.60 -9.89 6.90
CA ALA A 94 -8.05 -11.21 6.47
C ALA A 94 -7.67 -12.28 7.49
N GLU A 95 -6.62 -12.01 8.25
CA GLU A 95 -6.12 -12.81 9.36
C GLU A 95 -5.42 -11.88 10.33
N ASP A 96 -4.97 -12.38 11.49
CA ASP A 96 -4.18 -11.54 12.40
C ASP A 96 -2.99 -10.99 11.65
N CYS A 97 -2.80 -9.67 11.70
CA CYS A 97 -1.76 -9.03 10.91
C CYS A 97 -1.10 -7.87 11.65
N THR A 98 0.14 -7.62 11.29
CA THR A 98 0.92 -6.47 11.75
C THR A 98 1.19 -5.59 10.54
N VAL A 99 0.83 -4.32 10.65
CA VAL A 99 0.92 -3.36 9.56
C VAL A 99 1.77 -2.17 9.98
N MET A 100 2.70 -1.78 9.12
CA MET A 100 3.42 -0.52 9.28
C MET A 100 2.80 0.53 8.38
N PHE A 101 2.51 1.70 8.94
CA PHE A 101 1.97 2.84 8.18
C PHE A 101 3.04 3.89 7.99
N LEU A 102 3.13 4.40 6.77
CA LEU A 102 3.98 5.52 6.40
C LEU A 102 3.11 6.69 5.97
N ASN A 103 3.54 7.92 6.27
CA ASN A 103 2.85 9.11 5.79
C ASN A 103 3.09 9.27 4.29
N GLY A 104 2.02 9.15 3.50
CA GLY A 104 2.11 9.19 2.04
C GLY A 104 2.49 10.58 1.52
N LYS A 105 2.02 11.64 2.15
CA LYS A 105 2.35 13.01 1.73
C LYS A 105 3.82 13.30 1.91
N THR A 106 4.37 12.92 3.05
CA THR A 106 5.80 13.11 3.33
C THR A 106 6.65 12.30 2.38
N LEU A 107 6.23 11.07 2.09
CA LEU A 107 6.97 10.21 1.17
C LEU A 107 7.00 10.77 -0.25
N LEU A 108 5.87 11.30 -0.71
CA LEU A 108 5.74 11.80 -2.09
C LEU A 108 6.29 13.21 -2.28
N ASN A 109 6.46 13.98 -1.20
CA ASN A 109 7.06 15.30 -1.29
C ASN A 109 8.58 15.19 -1.33
N THR A 110 9.19 15.85 -2.32
CA THR A 110 10.64 15.89 -2.42
C THR A 110 11.22 16.69 -1.27
N CYS A 111 12.23 16.12 -0.64
CA CYS A 111 12.97 16.81 0.41
C CYS A 111 13.87 17.88 -0.22
N ASP A 112 13.80 19.11 0.26
CA ASP A 112 14.64 20.22 -0.23
C ASP A 112 16.13 19.97 0.04
N ASN A 113 16.44 19.15 1.02
CA ASN A 113 17.79 18.73 1.34
C ASN A 113 17.99 17.32 0.82
N SER A 114 18.64 17.19 -0.31
CA SER A 114 19.05 15.94 -0.96
C SER A 114 19.24 14.76 0.01
N CYS A 115 18.14 14.19 0.49
CA CYS A 115 18.15 12.94 1.23
C CYS A 115 18.51 11.83 0.24
N THR A 116 19.66 11.24 0.41
CA THR A 116 20.16 10.20 -0.50
C THR A 116 19.19 9.01 -0.60
N PHE A 117 18.45 8.73 0.45
CA PHE A 117 17.49 7.61 0.44
C PHE A 117 16.12 7.98 -0.15
N HIS A 118 15.76 9.26 -0.19
CA HIS A 118 14.42 9.67 -0.68
C HIS A 118 14.25 9.32 -2.16
N HIS A 119 15.26 9.61 -2.97
CA HIS A 119 15.28 9.27 -4.38
C HIS A 119 15.10 7.77 -4.61
N THR A 120 15.85 6.97 -3.86
CA THR A 120 15.77 5.51 -3.94
C THR A 120 14.39 5.01 -3.53
N LEU A 121 13.84 5.58 -2.47
CA LEU A 121 12.51 5.22 -1.97
C LEU A 121 11.42 5.49 -3.01
N ILE A 122 11.42 6.68 -3.62
CA ILE A 122 10.47 7.05 -4.67
C ILE A 122 10.62 6.13 -5.87
N ARG A 123 11.85 5.83 -6.26
CA ARG A 123 12.11 4.92 -7.38
C ARG A 123 11.58 3.52 -7.10
N ASN A 124 11.78 3.02 -5.89
CA ASN A 124 11.26 1.72 -5.48
C ASN A 124 9.73 1.71 -5.51
N LEU A 125 9.11 2.77 -5.02
CA LEU A 125 7.65 2.91 -5.04
C LEU A 125 7.10 2.90 -6.46
N LEU A 126 7.73 3.64 -7.37
CA LEU A 126 7.35 3.65 -8.79
C LEU A 126 7.44 2.26 -9.40
N GLY A 127 8.49 1.51 -9.06
CA GLY A 127 8.65 0.14 -9.52
C GLY A 127 7.53 -0.77 -9.05
N ILE A 128 7.15 -0.65 -7.78
CA ILE A 128 6.07 -1.45 -7.20
C ILE A 128 4.74 -1.13 -7.88
N VAL A 129 4.41 0.15 -8.03
CA VAL A 129 3.17 0.58 -8.68
C VAL A 129 3.14 0.12 -10.13
N ALA A 130 4.26 0.23 -10.85
CA ALA A 130 4.36 -0.20 -12.24
C ALA A 130 4.16 -1.72 -12.38
N GLN A 131 4.75 -2.51 -11.49
CA GLN A 131 4.58 -3.97 -11.50
C GLN A 131 3.13 -4.37 -11.24
N LYS A 132 2.46 -3.72 -10.29
CA LYS A 132 1.04 -3.97 -10.04
C LYS A 132 0.19 -3.62 -11.24
N ASN A 133 0.49 -2.52 -11.91
CA ASN A 133 -0.23 -2.11 -13.12
C ASN A 133 -0.05 -3.12 -14.25
N MET A 134 1.17 -3.59 -14.45
CA MET A 134 1.45 -4.62 -15.47
C MET A 134 0.70 -5.91 -15.18
N TYR A 135 0.68 -6.34 -13.92
CA TYR A 135 -0.05 -7.54 -13.50
C TYR A 135 -1.55 -7.41 -13.78
N LEU A 136 -2.14 -6.26 -13.45
CA LEU A 136 -3.57 -6.01 -13.70
C LEU A 136 -3.89 -6.02 -15.20
N ASN A 137 -3.03 -5.44 -16.02
CA ASN A 137 -3.20 -5.42 -17.47
C ASN A 137 -3.15 -6.83 -18.06
N GLN A 138 -2.24 -7.67 -17.58
CA GLN A 138 -2.16 -9.06 -18.00
C GLN A 138 -3.41 -9.83 -17.60
N LYS A 139 -3.92 -9.60 -16.39
CA LYS A 139 -5.11 -10.26 -15.88
C LYS A 139 -6.34 -9.87 -16.72
N ILE A 140 -6.50 -8.60 -17.05
CA ILE A 140 -7.59 -8.11 -17.87
C ILE A 140 -7.52 -8.74 -19.28
N LYS A 141 -6.34 -8.79 -19.87
CA LYS A 141 -6.13 -9.41 -21.18
C LYS A 141 -6.50 -10.88 -21.17
N TYR A 142 -6.11 -11.60 -20.13
CA TYR A 142 -6.44 -13.02 -19.97
C TYR A 142 -7.95 -13.23 -19.88
N LEU A 143 -8.64 -12.42 -19.09
CA LEU A 143 -10.10 -12.50 -18.96
C LEU A 143 -10.81 -12.19 -20.28
N SER A 144 -10.31 -11.24 -21.06
CA SER A 144 -10.86 -10.93 -22.38
C SER A 144 -10.74 -12.12 -23.33
N LEU A 145 -9.65 -12.86 -23.26
CA LEU A 145 -9.45 -14.05 -24.10
C LEU A 145 -10.40 -15.19 -23.73
N ILE A 146 -10.73 -15.31 -22.47
CA ILE A 146 -11.65 -16.35 -21.99
C ILE A 146 -13.08 -16.10 -22.48
N HIS A 147 -13.48 -14.84 -22.65
CA HIS A 147 -14.83 -14.46 -23.01
C HIS A 147 -15.07 -14.41 -24.53
N ILE A 148 -14.09 -14.75 -25.32
CA ILE A 148 -14.23 -14.89 -26.76
C ILE A 148 -14.73 -16.30 -27.08
#